data_474f9352fa4b188814a3c12217c07fc2
#
_entry.id   474f9352fa4b188814a3c12217c07fc2
#
_cell.length_a   1.000
_cell.length_b   1.000
_cell.length_c   1.000
_cell.angle_alpha   90.00
_cell.angle_beta   90.00
_cell.angle_gamma   90.00
#
_symmetry.space_group_name_H-M   'P 1'
#
loop_
_entity.id
_entity.type
_entity.pdbx_description
1 polymer ?
#
loop_
_entity_poly.entity_id
_entity_poly.type
_entity_poly.pdbx_seq_one_letter_code
_entity_poly.pdbx_strand_id
1 'polypeptide(L)'
;MVASHQIALNTSAVAFMFPMSIAMAATILVAQELGNHAPQKAKIMAHAAIILGLIAASVLALVIWVFSAEIAALIVGDNATVIALSGSLLAMAAIYQFSDSVQVVVSGILRGYKDTKIILYITLLAYWGVGIPVGYVLSRTDWIVPSIGAKGFWVAFIIALTIAAALLFMRMRKIQSQPDEAIIQQLERLK
;
A
#
# COMPACT_ATOMS: atom_id res chain seq x y z
N MET A 1 -3.99 1.14 -25.16
CA MET A 1 -4.25 1.77 -23.84
C MET A 1 -4.92 0.80 -22.85
N VAL A 2 -6.10 0.23 -23.12
CA VAL A 2 -6.77 -0.70 -22.17
C VAL A 2 -5.91 -1.91 -21.85
N ALA A 3 -5.32 -2.56 -22.84
CA ALA A 3 -4.44 -3.72 -22.63
C ALA A 3 -3.23 -3.40 -21.74
N SER A 4 -2.53 -2.29 -21.99
CA SER A 4 -1.37 -1.87 -21.18
C SER A 4 -1.75 -1.60 -19.73
N HIS A 5 -2.92 -1.00 -19.51
CA HIS A 5 -3.44 -0.75 -18.16
C HIS A 5 -3.78 -2.07 -17.45
N GLN A 6 -4.39 -3.02 -18.16
CA GLN A 6 -4.72 -4.34 -17.62
C GLN A 6 -3.46 -5.13 -17.22
N ILE A 7 -2.39 -5.05 -18.01
CA ILE A 7 -1.10 -5.67 -17.68
C ILE A 7 -0.56 -5.12 -16.35
N ALA A 8 -0.51 -3.80 -16.22
CA ALA A 8 -0.02 -3.16 -15.00
C ALA A 8 -0.87 -3.55 -13.77
N LEU A 9 -2.19 -3.56 -13.92
CA LEU A 9 -3.10 -3.97 -12.84
C LEU A 9 -2.93 -5.44 -12.45
N ASN A 10 -2.84 -6.36 -13.41
CA ASN A 10 -2.68 -7.78 -13.13
C ASN A 10 -1.33 -8.07 -12.45
N THR A 11 -0.24 -7.46 -12.95
CA THR A 11 1.09 -7.57 -12.34
C THR A 11 1.08 -7.03 -10.91
N SER A 12 0.47 -5.87 -10.70
CA SER A 12 0.33 -5.28 -9.36
C SER A 12 -0.51 -6.14 -8.43
N ALA A 13 -1.57 -6.78 -8.93
CA ALA A 13 -2.41 -7.67 -8.12
C ALA A 13 -1.64 -8.91 -7.63
N VAL A 14 -0.79 -9.49 -8.46
CA VAL A 14 0.09 -10.60 -8.05
C VAL A 14 1.10 -10.13 -7.02
N ALA A 15 1.75 -9.00 -7.27
CA ALA A 15 2.72 -8.40 -6.34
C ALA A 15 2.09 -8.06 -4.98
N PHE A 16 0.83 -7.61 -4.96
CA PHE A 16 0.07 -7.29 -3.76
C PHE A 16 -0.14 -8.46 -2.80
N MET A 17 -0.13 -9.70 -3.30
CA MET A 17 -0.30 -10.89 -2.44
C MET A 17 0.78 -11.02 -1.37
N PHE A 18 2.01 -10.56 -1.64
CA PHE A 18 3.11 -10.61 -0.68
C PHE A 18 2.90 -9.67 0.52
N PRO A 19 2.73 -8.35 0.34
CA PRO A 19 2.46 -7.47 1.48
C PRO A 19 1.15 -7.82 2.20
N MET A 20 0.15 -8.34 1.48
CA MET A 20 -1.10 -8.81 2.10
C MET A 20 -0.86 -9.99 3.03
N SER A 21 -0.06 -10.98 2.64
CA SER A 21 0.29 -12.13 3.48
C SER A 21 1.07 -11.69 4.73
N ILE A 22 2.01 -10.76 4.58
CA ILE A 22 2.75 -10.17 5.71
C ILE A 22 1.80 -9.40 6.64
N ALA A 23 0.84 -8.67 6.10
CA ALA A 23 -0.16 -7.95 6.88
C ALA A 23 -1.07 -8.89 7.69
N MET A 24 -1.46 -10.02 7.12
CA MET A 24 -2.24 -11.05 7.83
C MET A 24 -1.42 -11.67 8.97
N ALA A 25 -0.18 -12.04 8.72
CA ALA A 25 0.73 -12.54 9.75
C ALA A 25 0.95 -11.49 10.86
N ALA A 26 1.18 -10.23 10.51
CA ALA A 26 1.33 -9.14 11.46
C ALA A 26 0.07 -8.94 12.33
N THR A 27 -1.12 -9.05 11.73
CA THR A 27 -2.39 -8.97 12.49
C THR A 27 -2.44 -10.03 13.57
N ILE A 28 -2.11 -11.28 13.22
CA ILE A 28 -2.15 -12.42 14.15
C ILE A 28 -1.10 -12.28 15.24
N LEU A 29 0.16 -12.03 14.88
CA LEU A 29 1.27 -11.96 15.82
C LEU A 29 1.12 -10.78 16.80
N VAL A 30 0.74 -9.61 16.31
CA VAL A 30 0.50 -8.44 17.16
C VAL A 30 -0.67 -8.70 18.10
N ALA A 31 -1.79 -9.26 17.61
CA ALA A 31 -2.95 -9.58 18.46
C ALA A 31 -2.61 -10.64 19.52
N GLN A 32 -1.81 -11.64 19.17
CA GLN A 32 -1.37 -12.70 20.09
C GLN A 32 -0.50 -12.13 21.22
N GLU A 33 0.51 -11.31 20.90
CA GLU A 33 1.38 -10.72 21.93
C GLU A 33 0.63 -9.74 22.84
N LEU A 34 -0.34 -9.00 22.27
CA LEU A 34 -1.23 -8.17 23.08
C LEU A 34 -2.15 -8.98 23.98
N GLY A 35 -2.64 -10.12 23.50
CA GLY A 35 -3.41 -11.08 24.30
C GLY A 35 -2.61 -11.70 25.45
N ASN A 36 -1.30 -11.84 25.27
CA ASN A 36 -0.34 -12.29 26.28
C ASN A 36 0.11 -11.17 27.24
N HIS A 37 -0.52 -10.00 27.21
CA HIS A 37 -0.12 -8.80 27.98
C HIS A 37 1.34 -8.38 27.76
N ALA A 38 1.88 -8.58 26.55
CA ALA A 38 3.25 -8.28 26.17
C ALA A 38 3.34 -7.18 25.08
N PRO A 39 2.92 -5.92 25.34
CA PRO A 39 2.86 -4.87 24.33
C PRO A 39 4.22 -4.52 23.72
N GLN A 40 5.32 -4.71 24.45
CA GLN A 40 6.66 -4.50 23.91
C GLN A 40 7.00 -5.53 22.81
N LYS A 41 6.61 -6.80 22.98
CA LYS A 41 6.78 -7.82 21.94
C LYS A 41 5.89 -7.52 20.73
N ALA A 42 4.66 -7.05 20.97
CA ALA A 42 3.78 -6.61 19.89
C ALA A 42 4.39 -5.48 19.06
N LYS A 43 5.08 -4.50 19.68
CA LYS A 43 5.83 -3.45 19.00
C LYS A 43 6.96 -4.03 18.14
N ILE A 44 7.72 -5.00 18.66
CA ILE A 44 8.79 -5.68 17.92
C ILE A 44 8.22 -6.40 16.69
N MET A 45 7.14 -7.18 16.84
CA MET A 45 6.48 -7.87 15.73
C MET A 45 5.98 -6.89 14.67
N ALA A 46 5.41 -5.75 15.11
CA ALA A 46 4.95 -4.70 14.20
C ALA A 46 6.11 -4.11 13.37
N HIS A 47 7.25 -3.78 14.00
CA HIS A 47 8.40 -3.26 13.27
C HIS A 47 9.03 -4.30 12.35
N ALA A 48 9.14 -5.55 12.78
CA ALA A 48 9.64 -6.65 11.96
C ALA A 48 8.76 -6.84 10.70
N ALA A 49 7.43 -6.77 10.84
CA ALA A 49 6.51 -6.86 9.71
C ALA A 49 6.69 -5.70 8.71
N ILE A 50 6.91 -4.46 9.18
CA ILE A 50 7.16 -3.32 8.30
C ILE A 50 8.47 -3.50 7.53
N ILE A 51 9.55 -3.91 8.20
CA ILE A 51 10.85 -4.16 7.57
C ILE A 51 10.71 -5.26 6.51
N LEU A 52 10.05 -6.37 6.85
CA LEU A 52 9.81 -7.46 5.91
C LEU A 52 8.96 -7.02 4.72
N GLY A 53 7.93 -6.21 4.96
CA GLY A 53 7.10 -5.62 3.91
C GLY A 53 7.90 -4.72 2.97
N LEU A 54 8.79 -3.88 3.51
CA LEU A 54 9.65 -3.02 2.71
C LEU A 54 10.68 -3.83 1.90
N ILE A 55 11.27 -4.89 2.47
CA ILE A 55 12.16 -5.79 1.74
C ILE A 55 11.41 -6.46 0.59
N ALA A 56 10.23 -7.03 0.85
CA ALA A 56 9.40 -7.64 -0.17
C ALA A 56 9.01 -6.63 -1.28
N ALA A 57 8.62 -5.42 -0.91
CA ALA A 57 8.32 -4.36 -1.87
C ALA A 57 9.53 -3.97 -2.72
N SER A 58 10.73 -3.90 -2.12
CA SER A 58 11.98 -3.60 -2.83
C SER A 58 12.32 -4.67 -3.86
N VAL A 59 12.24 -5.94 -3.47
CA VAL A 59 12.48 -7.07 -4.37
C VAL A 59 11.48 -7.09 -5.52
N LEU A 60 10.18 -6.95 -5.21
CA LEU A 60 9.13 -6.94 -6.21
C LEU A 60 9.23 -5.73 -7.16
N ALA A 61 9.51 -4.55 -6.63
CA ALA A 61 9.72 -3.35 -7.43
C ALA A 61 10.90 -3.51 -8.39
N LEU A 62 12.01 -4.09 -7.91
CA LEU A 62 13.18 -4.39 -8.74
C LEU A 62 12.85 -5.40 -9.85
N VAL A 63 12.15 -6.48 -9.52
CA VAL A 63 11.72 -7.48 -10.51
C VAL A 63 10.80 -6.85 -11.55
N ILE A 64 9.80 -6.10 -11.14
CA ILE A 64 8.87 -5.42 -12.06
C ILE A 64 9.62 -4.42 -12.95
N TRP A 65 10.56 -3.67 -12.40
CA TRP A 65 11.33 -2.67 -13.14
C TRP A 65 12.29 -3.31 -14.15
N VAL A 66 13.05 -4.33 -13.75
CA VAL A 66 14.03 -5.02 -14.61
C VAL A 66 13.33 -5.80 -15.72
N PHE A 67 12.26 -6.53 -15.40
CA PHE A 67 11.55 -7.41 -16.34
C PHE A 67 10.29 -6.77 -16.94
N SER A 68 10.16 -5.44 -16.92
CA SER A 68 8.97 -4.73 -17.39
C SER A 68 8.62 -5.00 -18.87
N ALA A 69 9.63 -5.10 -19.73
CA ALA A 69 9.44 -5.37 -21.15
C ALA A 69 9.02 -6.84 -21.39
N GLU A 70 9.66 -7.78 -20.72
CA GLU A 70 9.39 -9.21 -20.79
C GLU A 70 7.98 -9.51 -20.24
N ILE A 71 7.62 -8.93 -19.10
CA ILE A 71 6.27 -9.07 -18.53
C ILE A 71 5.22 -8.55 -19.52
N ALA A 72 5.47 -7.42 -20.15
CA ALA A 72 4.56 -6.87 -21.15
C ALA A 72 4.47 -7.78 -22.37
N ALA A 73 5.60 -8.27 -22.92
CA ALA A 73 5.65 -9.14 -24.08
C ALA A 73 4.93 -10.49 -23.85
N LEU A 74 5.10 -11.09 -22.68
CA LEU A 74 4.42 -12.35 -22.31
C LEU A 74 2.88 -12.24 -22.36
N ILE A 75 2.33 -11.06 -22.10
CA ILE A 75 0.87 -10.87 -22.01
C ILE A 75 0.27 -10.40 -23.34
N VAL A 76 1.00 -9.59 -24.13
CA VAL A 76 0.46 -8.92 -25.34
C VAL A 76 1.10 -9.42 -26.64
N GLY A 77 2.16 -10.25 -26.56
CA GLY A 77 2.96 -10.63 -27.75
C GLY A 77 3.77 -9.45 -28.28
N ASP A 78 4.03 -9.42 -29.60
CA ASP A 78 5.04 -8.54 -30.22
C ASP A 78 4.57 -7.12 -30.56
N ASN A 79 3.51 -6.61 -29.93
CA ASN A 79 3.03 -5.25 -30.20
C ASN A 79 3.90 -4.18 -29.51
N ALA A 80 4.89 -3.64 -30.24
CA ALA A 80 5.88 -2.71 -29.72
C ALA A 80 5.27 -1.45 -29.05
N THR A 81 4.19 -0.90 -29.58
CA THR A 81 3.52 0.28 -29.01
C THR A 81 2.91 -0.03 -27.64
N VAL A 82 2.30 -1.21 -27.50
CA VAL A 82 1.68 -1.63 -26.22
C VAL A 82 2.78 -1.96 -25.22
N ILE A 83 3.87 -2.61 -25.62
CA ILE A 83 5.03 -2.92 -24.77
C ILE A 83 5.63 -1.63 -24.19
N ALA A 84 5.91 -0.62 -25.02
CA ALA A 84 6.49 0.64 -24.58
C ALA A 84 5.58 1.40 -23.57
N LEU A 85 4.26 1.43 -23.83
CA LEU A 85 3.33 2.06 -22.90
C LEU A 85 3.20 1.25 -21.60
N SER A 86 3.16 -0.08 -21.67
CA SER A 86 3.12 -0.98 -20.51
C SER A 86 4.36 -0.82 -19.64
N GLY A 87 5.55 -0.72 -20.24
CA GLY A 87 6.80 -0.46 -19.51
C GLY A 87 6.73 0.81 -18.66
N SER A 88 6.17 1.88 -19.21
CA SER A 88 6.01 3.13 -18.44
C SER A 88 5.00 3.00 -17.28
N LEU A 89 3.93 2.25 -17.44
CA LEU A 89 2.94 2.00 -16.39
C LEU A 89 3.49 1.04 -15.32
N LEU A 90 4.26 0.03 -15.73
CA LEU A 90 4.94 -0.90 -14.82
C LEU A 90 6.01 -0.19 -13.98
N ALA A 91 6.74 0.79 -14.54
CA ALA A 91 7.65 1.61 -13.76
C ALA A 91 6.92 2.42 -12.68
N MET A 92 5.74 2.98 -12.98
CA MET A 92 4.89 3.64 -11.98
C MET A 92 4.37 2.63 -10.95
N ALA A 93 4.01 1.40 -11.38
CA ALA A 93 3.60 0.33 -10.49
C ALA A 93 4.73 -0.11 -9.54
N ALA A 94 5.98 -0.10 -9.96
CA ALA A 94 7.12 -0.37 -9.09
C ALA A 94 7.27 0.69 -7.99
N ILE A 95 7.05 1.96 -8.31
CA ILE A 95 7.09 3.06 -7.32
C ILE A 95 5.94 2.92 -6.32
N TYR A 96 4.72 2.68 -6.81
CA TYR A 96 3.55 2.59 -5.94
C TYR A 96 3.64 1.42 -4.95
N GLN A 97 4.38 0.35 -5.30
CA GLN A 97 4.53 -0.85 -4.50
C GLN A 97 5.03 -0.57 -3.06
N PHE A 98 5.89 0.43 -2.88
CA PHE A 98 6.38 0.83 -1.56
C PHE A 98 5.27 1.41 -0.68
N SER A 99 4.52 2.38 -1.22
CA SER A 99 3.41 3.01 -0.49
C SER A 99 2.31 2.01 -0.17
N ASP A 100 2.01 1.12 -1.13
CA ASP A 100 1.02 0.07 -0.98
C ASP A 100 1.43 -0.94 0.11
N SER A 101 2.67 -1.42 0.08
CA SER A 101 3.19 -2.34 1.09
C SER A 101 3.12 -1.76 2.49
N VAL A 102 3.57 -0.51 2.69
CA VAL A 102 3.49 0.15 4.00
C VAL A 102 2.05 0.30 4.45
N GLN A 103 1.16 0.77 3.57
CA GLN A 103 -0.25 0.97 3.87
C GLN A 103 -0.93 -0.33 4.29
N VAL A 104 -0.71 -1.42 3.56
CA VAL A 104 -1.34 -2.72 3.82
C VAL A 104 -0.81 -3.36 5.09
N VAL A 105 0.52 -3.38 5.27
CA VAL A 105 1.16 -3.97 6.46
C VAL A 105 0.78 -3.21 7.73
N VAL A 106 0.83 -1.86 7.70
CA VAL A 106 0.44 -1.05 8.86
C VAL A 106 -1.06 -1.18 9.15
N SER A 107 -1.91 -1.33 8.14
CA SER A 107 -3.33 -1.66 8.34
C SER A 107 -3.49 -3.02 9.04
N GLY A 108 -2.67 -4.02 8.69
CA GLY A 108 -2.63 -5.31 9.38
C GLY A 108 -2.26 -5.18 10.85
N ILE A 109 -1.21 -4.40 11.14
CA ILE A 109 -0.77 -4.11 12.50
C ILE A 109 -1.88 -3.42 13.30
N LEU A 110 -2.51 -2.39 12.76
CA LEU A 110 -3.63 -1.68 13.42
C LEU A 110 -4.84 -2.59 13.66
N ARG A 111 -5.12 -3.55 12.78
CA ARG A 111 -6.12 -4.60 13.05
C ARG A 111 -5.74 -5.45 14.26
N GLY A 112 -4.46 -5.79 14.42
CA GLY A 112 -3.94 -6.46 15.61
C GLY A 112 -4.16 -5.66 16.90
N TYR A 113 -4.04 -4.32 16.83
CA TYR A 113 -4.37 -3.39 17.92
C TYR A 113 -5.90 -3.13 18.07
N LYS A 114 -6.76 -3.80 17.29
CA LYS A 114 -8.23 -3.60 17.23
C LYS A 114 -8.67 -2.18 16.83
N ASP A 115 -7.81 -1.40 16.21
CA ASP A 115 -8.12 -0.01 15.77
C ASP A 115 -8.61 0.03 14.30
N THR A 116 -9.61 -0.78 14.00
CA THR A 116 -10.13 -0.96 12.64
C THR A 116 -10.90 0.23 12.09
N LYS A 117 -11.60 0.98 12.97
CA LYS A 117 -12.41 2.14 12.57
C LYS A 117 -11.55 3.24 11.92
N ILE A 118 -10.37 3.50 12.49
CA ILE A 118 -9.50 4.55 11.98
C ILE A 118 -8.91 4.19 10.61
N ILE A 119 -8.68 2.89 10.34
CA ILE A 119 -8.25 2.42 9.02
C ILE A 119 -9.29 2.82 7.98
N LEU A 120 -10.58 2.55 8.25
CA LEU A 120 -11.68 2.92 7.35
C LEU A 120 -11.70 4.42 7.06
N TYR A 121 -11.64 5.27 8.10
CA TYR A 121 -11.69 6.73 7.91
C TYR A 121 -10.48 7.25 7.14
N ILE A 122 -9.27 6.78 7.45
CA ILE A 122 -8.06 7.22 6.76
C ILE A 122 -8.08 6.78 5.29
N THR A 123 -8.43 5.53 5.02
CA THR A 123 -8.48 5.02 3.63
C THR A 123 -9.57 5.69 2.82
N LEU A 124 -10.75 5.92 3.42
CA LEU A 124 -11.84 6.64 2.77
C LEU A 124 -11.40 8.07 2.41
N LEU A 125 -10.82 8.79 3.36
CA LEU A 125 -10.31 10.15 3.13
C LEU A 125 -9.22 10.18 2.05
N ALA A 126 -8.26 9.27 2.10
CA ALA A 126 -7.15 9.24 1.15
C ALA A 126 -7.63 8.92 -0.27
N TYR A 127 -8.50 7.92 -0.44
CA TYR A 127 -8.93 7.52 -1.78
C TYR A 127 -10.03 8.41 -2.36
N TRP A 128 -11.07 8.70 -1.58
CA TRP A 128 -12.20 9.51 -2.05
C TRP A 128 -11.95 11.01 -1.91
N GLY A 129 -11.31 11.44 -0.81
CA GLY A 129 -11.04 12.85 -0.57
C GLY A 129 -9.86 13.40 -1.36
N VAL A 130 -8.85 12.57 -1.65
CA VAL A 130 -7.64 13.01 -2.36
C VAL A 130 -7.49 12.30 -3.70
N GLY A 131 -7.53 10.96 -3.73
CA GLY A 131 -7.22 10.17 -4.92
C GLY A 131 -8.12 10.50 -6.11
N ILE A 132 -9.44 10.50 -5.90
CA ILE A 132 -10.41 10.78 -6.98
C ILE A 132 -10.30 12.24 -7.46
N PRO A 133 -10.32 13.27 -6.60
CA PRO A 133 -10.20 14.66 -7.07
C PRO A 133 -8.88 14.94 -7.78
N VAL A 134 -7.74 14.50 -7.22
CA VAL A 134 -6.43 14.68 -7.85
C VAL A 134 -6.36 13.92 -9.18
N GLY A 135 -6.87 12.68 -9.23
CA GLY A 135 -6.93 11.90 -10.45
C GLY A 135 -7.75 12.56 -11.55
N TYR A 136 -8.90 13.13 -11.20
CA TYR A 136 -9.72 13.88 -12.14
C TYR A 136 -8.98 15.13 -12.68
N VAL A 137 -8.40 15.91 -11.78
CA VAL A 137 -7.67 17.13 -12.16
C VAL A 137 -6.48 16.81 -13.08
N LEU A 138 -5.63 15.83 -12.74
CA LEU A 138 -4.44 15.51 -13.53
C LEU A 138 -4.74 14.80 -14.85
N SER A 139 -5.87 14.09 -14.95
CA SER A 139 -6.18 13.32 -16.16
C SER A 139 -7.14 14.00 -17.13
N ARG A 140 -7.94 14.96 -16.66
CA ARG A 140 -9.06 15.53 -17.42
C ARG A 140 -9.03 17.05 -17.55
N THR A 141 -8.24 17.75 -16.72
CA THR A 141 -8.18 19.22 -16.73
C THR A 141 -6.77 19.70 -16.96
N ASP A 142 -6.64 20.93 -17.48
CA ASP A 142 -5.36 21.61 -17.71
C ASP A 142 -5.09 22.67 -16.62
N TRP A 143 -5.72 22.52 -15.42
CA TRP A 143 -5.65 23.54 -14.36
C TRP A 143 -4.28 23.67 -13.71
N ILE A 144 -3.56 22.56 -13.56
CA ILE A 144 -2.26 22.54 -12.86
C ILE A 144 -1.15 22.17 -13.86
N VAL A 145 -1.40 21.16 -14.67
CA VAL A 145 -0.50 20.69 -15.74
C VAL A 145 -1.36 20.26 -16.94
N PRO A 146 -0.82 20.29 -18.18
CA PRO A 146 -1.53 19.72 -19.32
C PRO A 146 -1.99 18.28 -19.01
N SER A 147 -3.21 17.94 -19.40
CA SER A 147 -3.81 16.65 -19.05
C SER A 147 -2.94 15.47 -19.52
N ILE A 148 -2.50 14.64 -18.57
CA ILE A 148 -1.64 13.48 -18.83
C ILE A 148 -2.40 12.16 -18.98
N GLY A 149 -3.73 12.24 -19.09
CA GLY A 149 -4.60 11.09 -19.33
C GLY A 149 -4.48 10.00 -18.29
N ALA A 150 -4.34 8.74 -18.74
CA ALA A 150 -4.28 7.57 -17.85
C ALA A 150 -3.14 7.63 -16.81
N LYS A 151 -2.01 8.25 -17.14
CA LYS A 151 -0.90 8.43 -16.21
C LYS A 151 -1.28 9.31 -15.02
N GLY A 152 -2.18 10.28 -15.21
CA GLY A 152 -2.68 11.16 -14.15
C GLY A 152 -3.39 10.38 -13.04
N PHE A 153 -4.15 9.36 -13.39
CA PHE A 153 -4.77 8.47 -12.39
C PHE A 153 -3.73 7.67 -11.61
N TRP A 154 -2.66 7.17 -12.24
CA TRP A 154 -1.60 6.46 -11.55
C TRP A 154 -0.84 7.36 -10.57
N VAL A 155 -0.53 8.59 -10.98
CA VAL A 155 0.09 9.58 -10.08
C VAL A 155 -0.81 9.88 -8.89
N ALA A 156 -2.09 10.13 -9.12
CA ALA A 156 -3.06 10.37 -8.05
C ALA A 156 -3.19 9.17 -7.10
N PHE A 157 -3.13 7.95 -7.64
CA PHE A 157 -3.20 6.73 -6.86
C PHE A 157 -1.96 6.57 -5.97
N ILE A 158 -0.76 6.86 -6.48
CA ILE A 158 0.48 6.89 -5.69
C ILE A 158 0.37 7.92 -4.56
N ILE A 159 -0.14 9.12 -4.84
CA ILE A 159 -0.32 10.19 -3.85
C ILE A 159 -1.30 9.73 -2.76
N ALA A 160 -2.45 9.19 -3.13
CA ALA A 160 -3.46 8.72 -2.19
C ALA A 160 -2.95 7.60 -1.28
N LEU A 161 -2.26 6.61 -1.87
CA LEU A 161 -1.63 5.52 -1.12
C LEU A 161 -0.55 6.02 -0.15
N THR A 162 0.28 6.96 -0.61
CA THR A 162 1.34 7.53 0.23
C THR A 162 0.76 8.30 1.41
N ILE A 163 -0.30 9.07 1.19
CA ILE A 163 -1.03 9.77 2.26
C ILE A 163 -1.65 8.76 3.22
N ALA A 164 -2.32 7.72 2.71
CA ALA A 164 -2.89 6.67 3.55
C ALA A 164 -1.81 5.97 4.39
N ALA A 165 -0.69 5.58 3.76
CA ALA A 165 0.43 4.94 4.44
C ALA A 165 1.01 5.82 5.55
N ALA A 166 1.23 7.11 5.27
CA ALA A 166 1.75 8.07 6.24
C ALA A 166 0.81 8.26 7.43
N LEU A 167 -0.48 8.47 7.18
CA LEU A 167 -1.48 8.66 8.23
C LEU A 167 -1.66 7.41 9.10
N LEU A 168 -1.71 6.22 8.49
CA LEU A 168 -1.79 4.95 9.21
C LEU A 168 -0.54 4.70 10.03
N PHE A 169 0.65 4.98 9.48
CA PHE A 169 1.91 4.86 10.20
C PHE A 169 1.97 5.82 11.41
N MET A 170 1.56 7.08 11.24
CA MET A 170 1.47 8.04 12.35
C MET A 170 0.49 7.55 13.42
N ARG A 171 -0.65 6.99 13.01
CA ARG A 171 -1.61 6.41 13.96
C ARG A 171 -1.03 5.24 14.74
N MET A 172 -0.35 4.32 14.08
CA MET A 172 0.34 3.20 14.71
C MET A 172 1.37 3.71 15.72
N ARG A 173 2.22 4.66 15.33
CA ARG A 173 3.21 5.27 16.23
C ARG A 173 2.57 5.92 17.45
N LYS A 174 1.43 6.60 17.27
CA LYS A 174 0.67 7.20 18.37
C LYS A 174 0.17 6.16 19.37
N ILE A 175 -0.29 4.99 18.92
CA ILE A 175 -0.69 3.89 19.80
C ILE A 175 0.54 3.34 20.53
N GLN A 176 1.62 3.09 19.80
CA GLN A 176 2.84 2.50 20.36
C GLN A 176 3.60 3.41 21.31
N SER A 177 3.36 4.74 21.27
CA SER A 177 3.94 5.71 22.21
C SER A 177 3.19 5.79 23.54
N GLN A 178 2.03 5.13 23.67
CA GLN A 178 1.31 5.09 24.94
C GLN A 178 2.01 4.16 25.95
N PRO A 179 1.81 4.39 27.26
CA PRO A 179 2.24 3.46 28.29
C PRO A 179 1.63 2.06 28.07
N ASP A 180 2.38 1.02 28.40
CA ASP A 180 1.96 -0.37 28.15
C ASP A 180 0.64 -0.71 28.84
N GLU A 181 0.43 -0.18 30.05
CA GLU A 181 -0.83 -0.34 30.80
C GLU A 181 -2.03 0.27 30.06
N ALA A 182 -1.84 1.43 29.44
CA ALA A 182 -2.90 2.12 28.67
C ALA A 182 -3.28 1.31 27.43
N ILE A 183 -2.30 0.69 26.75
CA ILE A 183 -2.55 -0.19 25.60
C ILE A 183 -3.39 -1.41 26.03
N ILE A 184 -3.05 -2.04 27.16
CA ILE A 184 -3.77 -3.21 27.67
C ILE A 184 -5.19 -2.81 28.08
N GLN A 185 -5.38 -1.74 28.83
CA GLN A 185 -6.71 -1.25 29.23
C GLN A 185 -7.60 -0.91 28.03
N GLN A 186 -7.03 -0.30 26.99
CA GLN A 186 -7.77 -0.02 25.76
C GLN A 186 -8.29 -1.32 25.11
N LEU A 187 -7.49 -2.38 25.09
CA LEU A 187 -7.86 -3.67 24.50
C LEU A 187 -8.95 -4.39 25.31
N GLU A 188 -8.91 -4.28 26.64
CA GLU A 188 -9.93 -4.87 27.52
C GLU A 188 -11.30 -4.22 27.35
N ARG A 189 -11.34 -2.90 27.13
CA ARG A 189 -12.59 -2.17 26.83
C ARG A 189 -13.22 -2.55 25.49
N LEU A 190 -12.48 -3.22 24.61
CA LEU A 190 -12.93 -3.65 23.29
C LEU A 190 -13.28 -5.15 23.22
N LYS A 191 -13.22 -5.85 24.37
CA LYS A 191 -13.73 -7.21 24.53
C LYS A 191 -15.23 -7.20 24.78
#